data_98f6c7ac84a4b3cd9638f331f2538510
#
_entry.id   98f6c7ac84a4b3cd9638f331f2538510
#
_cell.length_a   1.000
_cell.length_b   1.000
_cell.length_c   1.000
_cell.angle_alpha   90.00
_cell.angle_beta   90.00
_cell.angle_gamma   90.00
#
_symmetry.space_group_name_H-M   'P 1'
#
loop_
_entity.id
_entity.type
_entity.pdbx_description
1 polymer ?
#
loop_
_entity_poly.entity_id
_entity_poly.type
_entity_poly.pdbx_seq_one_letter_code
_entity_poly.pdbx_strand_id
1 'polypeptide(L)'
;MEQEIILVKDLMVPLEEYATVPEEATLYEAVLALEKAQEEFAQKGFHYLHRAILVFDKNKKVIGKVSQLDVLKALEPRYKEMGDMKRISAAGFSPEFMKSIMEQYSLCDKSFSDMCRKAADMQVKEFMYTPSEGEYVEEDVSLCEAIHQLVMGLHQSLLVTREQEIVGVLRLTDVFKEVFQMMKTCQ
;
A
#
# COMPACT_ATOMS: atom_id res chain seq x y z
N MET A 1 31.76 -14.07 -15.74
CA MET A 1 30.53 -14.51 -15.07
C MET A 1 29.43 -13.58 -15.56
N GLU A 2 28.48 -14.08 -16.34
CA GLU A 2 27.28 -13.31 -16.66
C GLU A 2 26.55 -13.04 -15.34
N GLN A 3 26.35 -11.78 -15.02
CA GLN A 3 25.50 -11.42 -13.90
C GLN A 3 24.06 -11.80 -14.30
N GLU A 4 23.48 -12.73 -13.59
CA GLU A 4 22.07 -13.08 -13.74
C GLU A 4 21.23 -11.83 -13.44
N ILE A 5 20.51 -11.33 -14.44
CA ILE A 5 19.67 -10.14 -14.31
C ILE A 5 18.37 -10.60 -13.65
N ILE A 6 18.15 -10.16 -12.43
CA ILE A 6 16.88 -10.40 -11.71
C ILE A 6 15.82 -9.44 -12.28
N LEU A 7 14.69 -9.97 -12.66
CA LEU A 7 13.55 -9.21 -13.19
C LEU A 7 12.47 -9.01 -12.12
N VAL A 8 11.60 -8.03 -12.31
CA VAL A 8 10.47 -7.73 -11.43
C VAL A 8 9.57 -8.95 -11.22
N LYS A 9 9.28 -9.71 -12.28
CA LYS A 9 8.45 -10.93 -12.24
C LYS A 9 9.00 -12.03 -11.34
N ASP A 10 10.30 -12.06 -11.08
CA ASP A 10 10.95 -13.08 -10.25
C ASP A 10 10.69 -12.83 -8.75
N LEU A 11 10.32 -11.61 -8.38
CA LEU A 11 10.11 -11.18 -6.98
C LEU A 11 8.70 -10.68 -6.66
N MET A 12 7.90 -10.36 -7.67
CA MET A 12 6.54 -9.90 -7.45
C MET A 12 5.68 -10.94 -6.75
N VAL A 13 4.72 -10.49 -5.97
CA VAL A 13 3.60 -11.32 -5.49
C VAL A 13 2.54 -11.34 -6.58
N PRO A 14 2.17 -12.51 -7.12
CA PRO A 14 1.10 -12.62 -8.12
C PRO A 14 -0.23 -12.06 -7.59
N LEU A 15 -1.05 -11.51 -8.50
CA LEU A 15 -2.32 -10.90 -8.14
C LEU A 15 -3.27 -11.88 -7.42
N GLU A 16 -3.25 -13.15 -7.80
CA GLU A 16 -4.07 -14.20 -7.19
C GLU A 16 -3.72 -14.51 -5.73
N GLU A 17 -2.49 -14.16 -5.32
CA GLU A 17 -2.00 -14.33 -3.94
C GLU A 17 -2.14 -13.04 -3.12
N TYR A 18 -2.63 -11.95 -3.72
CA TYR A 18 -2.75 -10.67 -3.04
C TYR A 18 -4.18 -10.45 -2.49
N ALA A 19 -4.29 -9.77 -1.35
CA ALA A 19 -5.59 -9.41 -0.80
C ALA A 19 -6.34 -8.46 -1.76
N THR A 20 -7.55 -8.83 -2.17
CA THR A 20 -8.38 -8.05 -3.09
C THR A 20 -9.81 -7.92 -2.59
N VAL A 21 -10.45 -6.78 -2.86
CA VAL A 21 -11.88 -6.55 -2.55
C VAL A 21 -12.56 -5.77 -3.67
N PRO A 22 -13.89 -5.90 -3.85
CA PRO A 22 -14.64 -5.04 -4.76
C PRO A 22 -14.74 -3.59 -4.22
N GLU A 23 -14.95 -2.63 -5.11
CA GLU A 23 -15.05 -1.20 -4.77
C GLU A 23 -16.19 -0.85 -3.80
N GLU A 24 -17.24 -1.66 -3.77
CA GLU A 24 -18.36 -1.52 -2.86
C GLU A 24 -18.16 -2.14 -1.48
N ALA A 25 -17.06 -2.89 -1.27
CA ALA A 25 -16.77 -3.48 0.03
C ALA A 25 -16.61 -2.40 1.10
N THR A 26 -17.01 -2.73 2.32
CA THR A 26 -16.78 -1.87 3.49
C THR A 26 -15.34 -1.97 3.96
N LEU A 27 -14.90 -0.99 4.76
CA LEU A 27 -13.58 -1.04 5.41
C LEU A 27 -13.43 -2.30 6.27
N TYR A 28 -14.51 -2.69 6.98
CA TYR A 28 -14.48 -3.89 7.80
C TYR A 28 -14.21 -5.16 6.96
N GLU A 29 -14.93 -5.31 5.85
CA GLU A 29 -14.72 -6.44 4.91
C GLU A 29 -13.30 -6.42 4.32
N ALA A 30 -12.78 -5.24 4.00
CA ALA A 30 -11.42 -5.09 3.49
C ALA A 30 -10.36 -5.51 4.53
N VAL A 31 -10.52 -5.11 5.80
CA VAL A 31 -9.60 -5.51 6.88
C VAL A 31 -9.65 -7.01 7.11
N LEU A 32 -10.83 -7.64 7.09
CA LEU A 32 -10.96 -9.10 7.18
C LEU A 32 -10.29 -9.82 6.01
N ALA A 33 -10.44 -9.30 4.78
CA ALA A 33 -9.77 -9.86 3.61
C ALA A 33 -8.24 -9.78 3.74
N LEU A 34 -7.71 -8.67 4.29
CA LEU A 34 -6.28 -8.52 4.55
C LEU A 34 -5.80 -9.51 5.62
N GLU A 35 -6.52 -9.65 6.73
CA GLU A 35 -6.18 -10.58 7.80
C GLU A 35 -6.09 -12.02 7.26
N LYS A 36 -7.13 -12.46 6.53
CA LYS A 36 -7.15 -13.78 5.90
C LYS A 36 -5.97 -14.00 4.95
N ALA A 37 -5.69 -13.04 4.06
CA ALA A 37 -4.56 -13.15 3.14
C ALA A 37 -3.21 -13.19 3.87
N GLN A 38 -3.07 -12.48 4.98
CA GLN A 38 -1.87 -12.51 5.83
C GLN A 38 -1.69 -13.88 6.49
N GLU A 39 -2.76 -14.50 7.00
CA GLU A 39 -2.72 -15.83 7.60
C GLU A 39 -2.33 -16.90 6.57
N GLU A 40 -2.95 -16.88 5.39
CA GLU A 40 -2.64 -17.80 4.30
C GLU A 40 -1.17 -17.65 3.83
N PHE A 41 -0.68 -16.43 3.76
CA PHE A 41 0.69 -16.12 3.35
C PHE A 41 1.71 -16.55 4.42
N ALA A 42 1.39 -16.37 5.70
CA ALA A 42 2.22 -16.82 6.81
C ALA A 42 2.33 -18.35 6.85
N GLN A 43 1.25 -19.07 6.56
CA GLN A 43 1.25 -20.56 6.48
C GLN A 43 2.15 -21.08 5.36
N LYS A 44 2.34 -20.34 4.28
CA LYS A 44 3.29 -20.63 3.21
C LYS A 44 4.77 -20.35 3.59
N GLY A 45 5.05 -19.89 4.81
CA GLY A 45 6.40 -19.59 5.31
C GLY A 45 6.96 -18.23 4.90
N PHE A 46 6.12 -17.30 4.42
CA PHE A 46 6.54 -15.95 4.13
C PHE A 46 6.58 -15.10 5.41
N HIS A 47 7.71 -14.39 5.62
CA HIS A 47 7.90 -13.57 6.82
C HIS A 47 7.34 -12.14 6.68
N TYR A 48 7.16 -11.64 5.45
CA TYR A 48 6.67 -10.29 5.19
C TYR A 48 5.23 -10.33 4.71
N LEU A 49 4.33 -9.85 5.56
CA LEU A 49 2.89 -9.87 5.32
C LEU A 49 2.47 -8.73 4.37
N HIS A 50 1.33 -8.90 3.71
CA HIS A 50 0.70 -7.84 2.93
C HIS A 50 0.35 -6.64 3.81
N ARG A 51 0.57 -5.42 3.29
CA ARG A 51 0.28 -4.17 4.00
C ARG A 51 -0.78 -3.32 3.29
N ALA A 52 -1.31 -3.83 2.21
CA ALA A 52 -2.32 -3.17 1.41
C ALA A 52 -3.27 -4.20 0.82
N ILE A 53 -4.41 -3.72 0.37
CA ILE A 53 -5.47 -4.45 -0.30
C ILE A 53 -5.65 -3.80 -1.66
N LEU A 54 -5.83 -4.57 -2.72
CA LEU A 54 -6.19 -4.05 -4.03
C LEU A 54 -7.71 -3.99 -4.17
N VAL A 55 -8.17 -2.92 -4.80
CA VAL A 55 -9.60 -2.67 -5.03
C VAL A 55 -9.88 -2.84 -6.51
N PHE A 56 -10.88 -3.64 -6.86
CA PHE A 56 -11.28 -3.86 -8.25
C PHE A 56 -12.70 -3.39 -8.52
N ASP A 57 -12.93 -2.98 -9.77
CA ASP A 57 -14.25 -2.61 -10.27
C ASP A 57 -15.09 -3.84 -10.66
N LYS A 58 -16.30 -3.58 -11.18
CA LYS A 58 -17.25 -4.62 -11.66
C LYS A 58 -16.71 -5.46 -12.81
N ASN A 59 -15.70 -4.96 -13.54
CA ASN A 59 -15.02 -5.64 -14.63
C ASN A 59 -13.78 -6.41 -14.16
N LYS A 60 -13.56 -6.51 -12.83
CA LYS A 60 -12.36 -7.10 -12.20
C LYS A 60 -11.06 -6.40 -12.54
N LYS A 61 -11.12 -5.14 -12.96
CA LYS A 61 -9.95 -4.29 -13.15
C LYS A 61 -9.55 -3.66 -11.82
N VAL A 62 -8.27 -3.73 -11.46
CA VAL A 62 -7.75 -3.03 -10.27
C VAL A 62 -7.80 -1.52 -10.52
N ILE A 63 -8.53 -0.80 -9.65
CA ILE A 63 -8.76 0.64 -9.74
C ILE A 63 -8.15 1.43 -8.59
N GLY A 64 -7.70 0.74 -7.55
CA GLY A 64 -7.13 1.38 -6.39
C GLY A 64 -6.48 0.40 -5.43
N LYS A 65 -5.90 0.96 -4.38
CA LYS A 65 -5.36 0.21 -3.24
C LYS A 65 -5.74 0.88 -1.92
N VAL A 66 -5.85 0.08 -0.87
CA VAL A 66 -6.06 0.53 0.50
C VAL A 66 -4.89 0.03 1.34
N SER A 67 -4.02 0.94 1.75
CA SER A 67 -2.92 0.65 2.66
C SER A 67 -3.36 0.76 4.13
N GLN A 68 -2.54 0.24 5.05
CA GLN A 68 -2.74 0.44 6.49
C GLN A 68 -2.87 1.94 6.85
N LEU A 69 -2.11 2.80 6.17
CA LEU A 69 -2.20 4.26 6.39
C LEU A 69 -3.55 4.82 5.94
N ASP A 70 -4.12 4.31 4.84
CA ASP A 70 -5.44 4.75 4.36
C ASP A 70 -6.55 4.30 5.30
N VAL A 71 -6.43 3.12 5.90
CA VAL A 71 -7.32 2.66 6.99
C VAL A 71 -7.29 3.64 8.17
N LEU A 72 -6.08 4.05 8.61
CA LEU A 72 -5.95 5.01 9.70
C LEU A 72 -6.51 6.40 9.35
N LYS A 73 -6.35 6.85 8.09
CA LYS A 73 -6.96 8.10 7.62
C LYS A 73 -8.49 8.03 7.60
N ALA A 74 -9.07 6.86 7.31
CA ALA A 74 -10.51 6.67 7.29
C ALA A 74 -11.16 6.81 8.69
N LEU A 75 -10.39 6.61 9.77
CA LEU A 75 -10.86 6.85 11.14
C LEU A 75 -11.17 8.33 11.41
N GLU A 76 -10.50 9.26 10.71
CA GLU A 76 -10.67 10.69 10.90
C GLU A 76 -10.87 11.39 9.54
N PRO A 77 -12.13 11.45 9.04
CA PRO A 77 -12.43 12.04 7.73
C PRO A 77 -12.00 13.49 7.55
N ARG A 78 -11.84 14.25 8.66
CA ARG A 78 -11.38 15.64 8.66
C ARG A 78 -9.98 15.84 8.09
N TYR A 79 -9.16 14.79 7.99
CA TYR A 79 -7.90 14.85 7.25
C TYR A 79 -8.07 15.31 5.80
N LYS A 80 -9.23 15.05 5.17
CA LYS A 80 -9.52 15.54 3.80
C LYS A 80 -9.66 17.05 3.72
N GLU A 81 -10.03 17.71 4.82
CA GLU A 81 -10.24 19.15 4.91
C GLU A 81 -8.93 19.92 5.15
N MET A 82 -7.87 19.22 5.57
CA MET A 82 -6.58 19.81 5.93
C MET A 82 -5.70 20.17 4.71
N GLY A 83 -6.17 19.91 3.49
CA GLY A 83 -5.44 20.21 2.25
C GLY A 83 -4.36 19.18 1.91
N ASP A 84 -3.28 19.64 1.26
CA ASP A 84 -2.22 18.74 0.79
C ASP A 84 -1.31 18.25 1.93
N MET A 85 -1.68 17.12 2.50
CA MET A 85 -0.93 16.49 3.59
C MET A 85 0.53 16.16 3.22
N LYS A 86 0.83 15.91 1.93
CA LYS A 86 2.22 15.67 1.49
C LYS A 86 3.08 16.92 1.65
N ARG A 87 2.53 18.10 1.31
CA ARG A 87 3.24 19.39 1.49
C ARG A 87 3.41 19.73 2.96
N ILE A 88 2.39 19.51 3.77
CA ILE A 88 2.45 19.74 5.22
C ILE A 88 3.51 18.79 5.84
N SER A 89 3.50 17.52 5.48
CA SER A 89 4.47 16.54 5.96
C SER A 89 5.91 16.87 5.56
N ALA A 90 6.13 17.37 4.34
CA ALA A 90 7.44 17.77 3.85
C ALA A 90 8.03 18.98 4.62
N ALA A 91 7.18 19.86 5.17
CA ALA A 91 7.59 20.99 5.98
C ALA A 91 8.02 20.60 7.40
N GLY A 92 7.74 19.36 7.82
CA GLY A 92 7.97 18.85 9.18
C GLY A 92 6.88 19.27 10.16
N PHE A 93 6.78 18.52 11.25
CA PHE A 93 5.80 18.78 12.30
C PHE A 93 6.52 19.08 13.62
N SER A 94 6.42 20.33 14.13
CA SER A 94 6.75 20.57 15.52
C SER A 94 5.61 20.09 16.43
N PRO A 95 5.88 19.77 17.70
CA PRO A 95 4.83 19.42 18.66
C PRO A 95 3.76 20.51 18.81
N GLU A 96 4.16 21.78 18.75
CA GLU A 96 3.25 22.93 18.83
C GLU A 96 2.35 23.02 17.61
N PHE A 97 2.90 22.78 16.42
CA PHE A 97 2.14 22.76 15.16
C PHE A 97 1.11 21.61 15.18
N MET A 98 1.53 20.42 15.61
CA MET A 98 0.61 19.28 15.75
C MET A 98 -0.53 19.60 16.72
N LYS A 99 -0.23 20.21 17.87
CA LYS A 99 -1.24 20.61 18.83
C LYS A 99 -2.24 21.62 18.23
N SER A 100 -1.74 22.64 17.54
CA SER A 100 -2.60 23.65 16.91
C SER A 100 -3.53 23.04 15.85
N ILE A 101 -3.05 22.09 15.05
CA ILE A 101 -3.89 21.37 14.07
C ILE A 101 -4.94 20.51 14.77
N MET A 102 -4.57 19.78 15.81
CA MET A 102 -5.52 18.97 16.58
C MET A 102 -6.64 19.81 17.18
N GLU A 103 -6.32 20.99 17.71
CA GLU A 103 -7.28 21.94 18.25
C GLU A 103 -8.15 22.57 17.14
N GLN A 104 -7.53 23.07 16.07
CA GLN A 104 -8.22 23.73 14.96
C GLN A 104 -9.25 22.84 14.27
N TYR A 105 -8.92 21.56 14.06
CA TYR A 105 -9.79 20.60 13.39
C TYR A 105 -10.54 19.70 14.37
N SER A 106 -10.44 19.97 15.68
CA SER A 106 -11.10 19.18 16.74
C SER A 106 -10.84 17.68 16.60
N LEU A 107 -9.58 17.30 16.25
CA LEU A 107 -9.22 15.90 16.09
C LEU A 107 -9.29 15.19 17.45
N CYS A 108 -9.73 13.94 17.45
CA CYS A 108 -9.89 13.13 18.66
C CYS A 108 -11.02 13.57 19.62
N ASP A 109 -11.95 14.38 19.18
CA ASP A 109 -13.11 14.78 20.00
C ASP A 109 -14.11 13.65 20.24
N LYS A 110 -14.04 12.59 19.44
CA LYS A 110 -14.91 11.40 19.55
C LYS A 110 -14.16 10.26 20.22
N SER A 111 -14.92 9.35 20.85
CA SER A 111 -14.30 8.14 21.37
C SER A 111 -13.69 7.31 20.23
N PHE A 112 -12.55 6.68 20.50
CA PHE A 112 -11.90 5.80 19.52
C PHE A 112 -12.83 4.70 19.00
N SER A 113 -13.66 4.14 19.90
CA SER A 113 -14.65 3.12 19.54
C SER A 113 -15.69 3.64 18.53
N ASP A 114 -16.17 4.89 18.71
CA ASP A 114 -17.13 5.48 17.76
C ASP A 114 -16.49 5.80 16.40
N MET A 115 -15.23 6.21 16.40
CA MET A 115 -14.46 6.42 15.17
C MET A 115 -14.32 5.11 14.41
N CYS A 116 -13.90 4.02 15.07
CA CYS A 116 -13.77 2.69 14.48
C CYS A 116 -15.10 2.17 13.92
N ARG A 117 -16.19 2.32 14.68
CA ARG A 117 -17.53 1.87 14.24
C ARG A 117 -17.97 2.58 12.97
N LYS A 118 -17.79 3.90 12.90
CA LYS A 118 -18.16 4.68 11.71
C LYS A 118 -17.29 4.37 10.51
N ALA A 119 -15.99 4.21 10.72
CA ALA A 119 -15.07 3.87 9.64
C ALA A 119 -15.35 2.47 9.09
N ALA A 120 -15.73 1.51 9.94
CA ALA A 120 -16.02 0.14 9.54
C ALA A 120 -17.09 0.04 8.44
N ASP A 121 -18.08 0.93 8.46
CA ASP A 121 -19.21 0.96 7.51
C ASP A 121 -18.89 1.76 6.22
N MET A 122 -17.75 2.46 6.14
CA MET A 122 -17.37 3.23 4.95
C MET A 122 -17.00 2.30 3.81
N GLN A 123 -17.42 2.64 2.58
CA GLN A 123 -17.02 1.88 1.39
C GLN A 123 -15.58 2.21 0.99
N VAL A 124 -14.82 1.19 0.58
CA VAL A 124 -13.40 1.35 0.24
C VAL A 124 -13.17 2.37 -0.87
N LYS A 125 -14.09 2.52 -1.82
CA LYS A 125 -14.01 3.52 -2.89
C LYS A 125 -13.99 4.97 -2.39
N GLU A 126 -14.47 5.25 -1.16
CA GLU A 126 -14.53 6.59 -0.61
C GLU A 126 -13.17 7.09 -0.10
N PHE A 127 -12.25 6.16 0.22
CA PHE A 127 -10.95 6.48 0.80
C PHE A 127 -9.77 5.74 0.19
N MET A 128 -9.99 4.82 -0.77
CA MET A 128 -8.91 4.15 -1.48
C MET A 128 -7.99 5.16 -2.16
N TYR A 129 -6.75 4.78 -2.28
CA TYR A 129 -5.75 5.52 -3.05
C TYR A 129 -5.75 5.02 -4.50
N THR A 130 -5.84 5.93 -5.46
CA THR A 130 -5.66 5.63 -6.88
C THR A 130 -4.19 5.79 -7.23
N PRO A 131 -3.50 4.72 -7.67
CA PRO A 131 -2.09 4.79 -8.03
C PRO A 131 -1.82 5.76 -9.18
N SER A 132 -0.71 6.48 -9.09
CA SER A 132 -0.20 7.37 -10.14
C SER A 132 0.63 6.58 -11.16
N GLU A 133 0.91 7.16 -12.33
CA GLU A 133 1.74 6.53 -13.37
C GLU A 133 3.09 6.02 -12.86
N GLY A 134 3.72 6.73 -11.94
CA GLY A 134 4.99 6.33 -11.33
C GLY A 134 4.92 5.12 -10.40
N GLU A 135 3.75 4.54 -10.18
CA GLU A 135 3.56 3.34 -9.35
C GLU A 135 3.35 2.06 -10.14
N TYR A 136 3.50 2.12 -11.47
CA TYR A 136 3.40 0.96 -12.35
C TYR A 136 4.77 0.60 -12.92
N VAL A 137 5.05 -0.69 -13.03
CA VAL A 137 6.29 -1.24 -13.59
C VAL A 137 5.98 -2.47 -14.42
N GLU A 138 6.62 -2.61 -15.60
CA GLU A 138 6.47 -3.81 -16.42
C GLU A 138 7.18 -5.00 -15.77
N GLU A 139 6.64 -6.20 -15.93
CA GLU A 139 7.15 -7.41 -15.29
C GLU A 139 8.57 -7.81 -15.73
N ASP A 140 8.96 -7.43 -16.96
CA ASP A 140 10.27 -7.73 -17.55
C ASP A 140 11.34 -6.66 -17.28
N VAL A 141 11.01 -5.63 -16.50
CA VAL A 141 11.96 -4.61 -16.07
C VAL A 141 12.95 -5.20 -15.06
N SER A 142 14.21 -4.72 -15.11
CA SER A 142 15.24 -5.17 -14.16
C SER A 142 14.94 -4.73 -12.72
N LEU A 143 15.33 -5.54 -11.75
CA LEU A 143 15.21 -5.20 -10.33
C LEU A 143 15.93 -3.88 -10.00
N CYS A 144 17.06 -3.60 -10.64
CA CYS A 144 17.82 -2.36 -10.47
C CYS A 144 16.96 -1.13 -10.83
N GLU A 145 16.26 -1.17 -11.95
CA GLU A 145 15.39 -0.08 -12.40
C GLU A 145 14.18 0.09 -11.47
N ALA A 146 13.56 -1.02 -11.06
CA ALA A 146 12.46 -1.01 -10.09
C ALA A 146 12.88 -0.43 -8.73
N ILE A 147 14.12 -0.71 -8.27
CA ILE A 147 14.68 -0.09 -7.05
C ILE A 147 14.73 1.43 -7.18
N HIS A 148 15.22 1.95 -8.31
CA HIS A 148 15.25 3.40 -8.53
C HIS A 148 13.86 4.01 -8.51
N GLN A 149 12.86 3.35 -9.11
CA GLN A 149 11.48 3.81 -9.10
C GLN A 149 10.89 3.82 -7.67
N LEU A 150 11.13 2.78 -6.87
CA LEU A 150 10.72 2.74 -5.46
C LEU A 150 11.35 3.87 -4.66
N VAL A 151 12.66 4.10 -4.83
CA VAL A 151 13.41 5.12 -4.06
C VAL A 151 13.00 6.54 -4.47
N MET A 152 12.97 6.84 -5.76
CA MET A 152 12.63 8.19 -6.24
C MET A 152 11.18 8.58 -5.95
N GLY A 153 10.26 7.62 -6.05
CA GLY A 153 8.84 7.83 -5.75
C GLY A 153 8.47 7.71 -4.28
N LEU A 154 9.40 7.30 -3.40
CA LEU A 154 9.13 6.94 -2.00
C LEU A 154 7.99 5.92 -1.89
N HIS A 155 7.93 4.98 -2.84
CA HIS A 155 6.87 3.99 -2.92
C HIS A 155 7.13 2.79 -1.99
N GLN A 156 6.07 2.27 -1.38
CA GLN A 156 6.11 1.04 -0.57
C GLN A 156 5.87 -0.22 -1.41
N SER A 157 5.34 -0.04 -2.62
CA SER A 157 5.08 -1.08 -3.59
C SER A 157 4.87 -0.49 -4.98
N LEU A 158 5.13 -1.29 -6.02
CA LEU A 158 4.76 -1.01 -7.40
C LEU A 158 3.74 -2.02 -7.88
N LEU A 159 2.79 -1.58 -8.68
CA LEU A 159 1.87 -2.46 -9.41
C LEU A 159 2.60 -2.99 -10.65
N VAL A 160 2.66 -4.31 -10.76
CA VAL A 160 3.36 -4.97 -11.87
C VAL A 160 2.39 -5.21 -13.00
N THR A 161 2.78 -4.80 -14.21
CA THR A 161 1.95 -4.91 -15.42
C THR A 161 2.55 -5.85 -16.45
N ARG A 162 1.68 -6.48 -17.20
CA ARG A 162 1.94 -7.20 -18.44
C ARG A 162 0.93 -6.75 -19.47
N GLU A 163 1.37 -6.21 -20.62
CA GLU A 163 0.45 -5.69 -21.66
C GLU A 163 -0.63 -4.75 -21.11
N GLN A 164 -0.24 -3.86 -20.16
CA GLN A 164 -1.08 -2.90 -19.45
C GLN A 164 -2.09 -3.51 -18.44
N GLU A 165 -2.11 -4.83 -18.28
CA GLU A 165 -2.91 -5.49 -17.26
C GLU A 165 -2.08 -5.70 -15.98
N ILE A 166 -2.68 -5.48 -14.81
CA ILE A 166 -2.00 -5.68 -13.53
C ILE A 166 -1.95 -7.19 -13.24
N VAL A 167 -0.73 -7.73 -13.12
CA VAL A 167 -0.46 -9.16 -12.89
C VAL A 167 0.09 -9.45 -11.49
N GLY A 168 0.53 -8.42 -10.76
CA GLY A 168 1.09 -8.61 -9.42
C GLY A 168 1.48 -7.31 -8.74
N VAL A 169 2.15 -7.45 -7.61
CA VAL A 169 2.66 -6.34 -6.80
C VAL A 169 4.11 -6.62 -6.41
N LEU A 170 5.03 -5.72 -6.74
CA LEU A 170 6.39 -5.72 -6.22
C LEU A 170 6.43 -4.91 -4.93
N ARG A 171 6.67 -5.55 -3.79
CA ARG A 171 6.71 -4.88 -2.49
C ARG A 171 8.14 -4.47 -2.13
N LEU A 172 8.31 -3.30 -1.53
CA LEU A 172 9.60 -2.84 -1.01
C LEU A 172 10.25 -3.89 -0.08
N THR A 173 9.44 -4.60 0.70
CA THR A 173 9.91 -5.64 1.63
C THR A 173 10.53 -6.85 0.92
N ASP A 174 10.01 -7.23 -0.25
CA ASP A 174 10.56 -8.35 -1.02
C ASP A 174 11.87 -7.95 -1.71
N VAL A 175 11.90 -6.75 -2.26
CA VAL A 175 13.12 -6.17 -2.82
C VAL A 175 14.21 -6.05 -1.76
N PHE A 176 13.88 -5.54 -0.57
CA PHE A 176 14.84 -5.44 0.54
C PHE A 176 15.40 -6.80 0.95
N LYS A 177 14.53 -7.83 1.03
CA LYS A 177 14.94 -9.20 1.34
C LYS A 177 15.96 -9.72 0.32
N GLU A 178 15.69 -9.52 -0.97
CA GLU A 178 16.58 -9.96 -2.05
C GLU A 178 17.94 -9.24 -1.98
N VAL A 179 17.93 -7.92 -1.87
CA VAL A 179 19.15 -7.12 -1.69
C VAL A 179 19.96 -7.61 -0.47
N PHE A 180 19.29 -7.91 0.64
CA PHE A 180 19.95 -8.42 1.84
C PHE A 180 20.58 -9.81 1.63
N GLN A 181 19.92 -10.70 0.89
CA GLN A 181 20.50 -12.01 0.54
C GLN A 181 21.73 -11.85 -0.35
N MET A 182 21.65 -10.99 -1.35
CA MET A 182 22.81 -10.72 -2.22
C MET A 182 24.00 -10.13 -1.45
N MET A 183 23.75 -9.20 -0.51
CA MET A 183 24.83 -8.64 0.33
C MET A 183 25.54 -9.72 1.16
N LYS A 184 24.83 -10.77 1.61
CA LYS A 184 25.44 -11.88 2.36
C LYS A 184 26.33 -12.76 1.46
N THR A 185 25.98 -12.92 0.19
CA THR A 185 26.75 -13.75 -0.75
C THR A 185 27.97 -13.03 -1.31
N CYS A 186 28.02 -11.69 -1.20
CA CYS A 186 29.14 -10.88 -1.65
C CYS A 186 30.26 -10.70 -0.58
N GLN A 187 30.05 -11.23 0.63
CA GLN A 187 31.06 -11.23 1.70
C GLN A 187 31.78 -12.56 1.78
#